data_ff7480e8037c5f51a73c99cc6af88d03
#
_entry.id   ff7480e8037c5f51a73c99cc6af88d03
#
_cell.length_a   1.000
_cell.length_b   1.000
_cell.length_c   1.000
_cell.angle_alpha   90.00
_cell.angle_beta   90.00
_cell.angle_gamma   90.00
#
_symmetry.space_group_name_H-M   'P 1'
#
loop_
_entity.id
_entity.type
_entity.pdbx_description
1 polymer ?
#
loop_
_entity_poly.entity_id
_entity_poly.type
_entity_poly.pdbx_seq_one_letter_code
_entity_poly.pdbx_strand_id
1 'polypeptide(L)'
;MSTESQGAAVAITAILDLQLKADSLSIANKVLHATLTDTRAFPGCVDVTVLVDSDDPAHVVLYETWESIEHDRAYRAWRASAEGASELGPILAAAPKLSLFTVAEGV
;
A
#
# COMPACT_ATOMS: atom_id res chain seq x y z
N MET A 1 17.05 28.35 12.33
CA MET A 1 16.43 27.92 12.01
C MET A 1 16.11 26.76 11.55
N SER A 2 15.90 26.23 11.72
CA SER A 2 15.55 25.02 11.27
C SER A 2 14.41 24.96 10.37
N THR A 3 14.41 25.82 9.49
CA THR A 3 13.34 25.95 8.55
C THR A 3 13.22 24.71 7.71
N GLU A 4 14.32 24.15 7.35
CA GLU A 4 14.30 22.93 6.54
C GLU A 4 13.65 21.77 7.28
N SER A 5 13.82 21.67 8.59
CA SER A 5 13.18 20.60 9.32
C SER A 5 11.67 20.80 9.40
N GLN A 6 11.23 22.06 9.37
CA GLN A 6 9.79 22.35 9.34
C GLN A 6 9.18 21.99 8.01
N GLY A 7 9.95 22.19 6.94
CA GLY A 7 9.47 21.88 5.61
C GLY A 7 9.69 20.44 5.19
N ALA A 8 10.48 19.72 5.93
CA ALA A 8 10.83 18.35 5.54
C ALA A 8 9.71 17.40 5.92
N ALA A 9 9.23 16.66 4.93
CA ALA A 9 8.26 15.61 5.19
C ALA A 9 9.01 14.38 5.68
N VAL A 10 8.38 13.67 6.60
CA VAL A 10 8.90 12.38 7.06
C VAL A 10 8.23 11.29 6.24
N ALA A 11 9.03 10.50 5.56
CA ALA A 11 8.51 9.41 4.75
C ALA A 11 7.84 8.36 5.63
N ILE A 12 6.79 7.77 5.10
CA ILE A 12 6.01 6.73 5.79
C ILE A 12 6.16 5.44 5.00
N THR A 13 6.41 4.36 5.71
CA THR A 13 6.33 3.01 5.16
C THR A 13 4.98 2.41 5.55
N ALA A 14 4.20 2.02 4.55
CA ALA A 14 2.92 1.38 4.78
C ALA A 14 3.03 -0.09 4.40
N ILE A 15 2.66 -0.95 5.32
CA ILE A 15 2.60 -2.38 5.09
C ILE A 15 1.13 -2.77 5.07
N LEU A 16 0.67 -3.26 3.92
CA LEU A 16 -0.71 -3.71 3.77
C LEU A 16 -0.70 -5.22 3.64
N ASP A 17 -1.23 -5.89 4.65
CA ASP A 17 -1.25 -7.34 4.72
C ASP A 17 -2.55 -7.85 4.11
N LEU A 18 -2.43 -8.72 3.09
CA LEU A 18 -3.57 -9.22 2.33
C LEU A 18 -3.63 -10.73 2.41
N GLN A 19 -4.84 -11.25 2.62
CA GLN A 19 -5.10 -12.67 2.47
C GLN A 19 -6.04 -12.85 1.28
N LEU A 20 -5.56 -13.45 0.22
CA LEU A 20 -6.35 -13.65 -1.00
C LEU A 20 -7.23 -14.89 -0.86
N LYS A 21 -8.34 -14.91 -1.58
CA LYS A 21 -9.16 -16.10 -1.70
C LYS A 21 -8.39 -17.15 -2.50
N ALA A 22 -8.44 -18.40 -2.06
CA ALA A 22 -7.71 -19.48 -2.72
C ALA A 22 -8.12 -19.66 -4.18
N ASP A 23 -9.38 -19.38 -4.49
CA ASP A 23 -9.89 -19.53 -5.86
C ASP A 23 -9.63 -18.30 -6.72
N SER A 24 -8.99 -17.27 -6.19
CA SER A 24 -8.69 -16.04 -6.92
C SER A 24 -7.23 -15.93 -7.32
N LEU A 25 -6.41 -16.94 -7.02
CA LEU A 25 -4.96 -16.85 -7.30
C LEU A 25 -4.66 -16.69 -8.79
N SER A 26 -5.49 -17.29 -9.65
CA SER A 26 -5.24 -17.23 -11.09
C SER A 26 -5.39 -15.82 -11.66
N ILE A 27 -6.16 -14.93 -11.00
CA ILE A 27 -6.37 -13.57 -11.45
C ILE A 27 -5.67 -12.53 -10.57
N ALA A 28 -5.04 -12.97 -9.48
CA ALA A 28 -4.51 -12.06 -8.48
C ALA A 28 -3.44 -11.12 -9.05
N ASN A 29 -2.52 -11.64 -9.85
CA ASN A 29 -1.46 -10.80 -10.41
C ASN A 29 -2.02 -9.72 -11.32
N LYS A 30 -3.04 -10.05 -12.11
CA LYS A 30 -3.67 -9.08 -12.99
C LYS A 30 -4.37 -7.99 -12.19
N VAL A 31 -5.12 -8.39 -11.15
CA VAL A 31 -5.83 -7.44 -10.29
C VAL A 31 -4.85 -6.56 -9.54
N LEU A 32 -3.78 -7.14 -8.99
CA LEU A 32 -2.76 -6.37 -8.28
C LEU A 32 -2.06 -5.40 -9.21
N HIS A 33 -1.71 -5.84 -10.41
CA HIS A 33 -1.05 -4.96 -11.38
C HIS A 33 -1.93 -3.75 -11.69
N ALA A 34 -3.20 -3.97 -11.99
CA ALA A 34 -4.14 -2.90 -12.31
C ALA A 34 -4.32 -1.94 -11.12
N THR A 35 -4.52 -2.51 -9.93
CA THR A 35 -4.69 -1.71 -8.72
C THR A 35 -3.45 -0.85 -8.44
N LEU A 36 -2.28 -1.46 -8.51
CA LEU A 36 -1.04 -0.77 -8.14
C LEU A 36 -0.54 0.20 -9.21
N THR A 37 -1.00 0.06 -10.45
CA THR A 37 -0.76 1.08 -11.46
C THR A 37 -1.30 2.42 -10.98
N ASP A 38 -2.51 2.43 -10.44
CA ASP A 38 -3.12 3.66 -9.90
C ASP A 38 -2.42 4.11 -8.63
N THR A 39 -2.06 3.17 -7.75
CA THR A 39 -1.34 3.50 -6.52
C THR A 39 -0.02 4.20 -6.83
N ARG A 40 0.73 3.65 -7.77
CA ARG A 40 2.05 4.19 -8.14
C ARG A 40 1.95 5.57 -8.79
N ALA A 41 0.82 5.87 -9.40
CA ALA A 41 0.59 7.17 -10.02
C ALA A 41 0.01 8.20 -9.04
N PHE A 42 -0.37 7.78 -7.84
CA PHE A 42 -0.99 8.68 -6.88
C PHE A 42 0.06 9.63 -6.30
N PRO A 43 -0.29 10.93 -6.12
CA PRO A 43 0.67 11.90 -5.58
C PRO A 43 1.26 11.45 -4.25
N GLY A 44 2.57 11.51 -4.15
CA GLY A 44 3.29 11.14 -2.94
C GLY A 44 3.70 9.68 -2.85
N CYS A 45 3.28 8.83 -3.79
CA CYS A 45 3.73 7.45 -3.80
C CYS A 45 5.17 7.39 -4.32
N VAL A 46 6.07 6.90 -3.48
CA VAL A 46 7.50 6.77 -3.83
C VAL A 46 7.76 5.42 -4.46
N ASP A 47 7.22 4.36 -3.85
CA ASP A 47 7.48 3.00 -4.32
C ASP A 47 6.45 2.04 -3.76
N VAL A 48 6.18 0.97 -4.50
CA VAL A 48 5.35 -0.14 -4.03
C VAL A 48 5.98 -1.44 -4.51
N THR A 49 6.26 -2.33 -3.57
CA THR A 49 6.77 -3.67 -3.85
C THR A 49 5.74 -4.68 -3.36
N VAL A 50 5.45 -5.68 -4.18
CA VAL A 50 4.55 -6.77 -3.80
C VAL A 50 5.39 -7.94 -3.32
N LEU A 51 5.12 -8.39 -2.10
CA LEU A 51 5.82 -9.53 -1.51
C LEU A 51 4.83 -10.68 -1.38
N VAL A 52 5.26 -11.85 -1.77
CA VAL A 52 4.43 -13.07 -1.66
C VAL A 52 5.07 -13.97 -0.62
N ASP A 53 4.27 -14.46 0.32
CA ASP A 53 4.72 -15.36 1.37
C ASP A 53 5.28 -16.63 0.71
N SER A 54 6.49 -17.01 1.10
CA SER A 54 7.16 -18.17 0.50
C SER A 54 6.45 -19.49 0.81
N ASP A 55 5.63 -19.50 1.84
CA ASP A 55 4.91 -20.73 2.26
C ASP A 55 3.42 -20.70 1.91
N ASP A 56 2.90 -19.54 1.49
CA ASP A 56 1.47 -19.39 1.19
C ASP A 56 1.27 -18.38 0.06
N PRO A 57 1.01 -18.83 -1.17
CA PRO A 57 0.82 -17.91 -2.30
C PRO A 57 -0.41 -17.01 -2.18
N ALA A 58 -1.32 -17.32 -1.25
CA ALA A 58 -2.49 -16.48 -1.01
C ALA A 58 -2.22 -15.37 0.02
N HIS A 59 -1.06 -15.39 0.68
CA HIS A 59 -0.68 -14.36 1.62
C HIS A 59 0.28 -13.39 0.94
N VAL A 60 -0.15 -12.15 0.78
CA VAL A 60 0.58 -11.14 0.03
C VAL A 60 0.71 -9.88 0.87
N VAL A 61 1.86 -9.25 0.81
CA VAL A 61 2.11 -8.01 1.52
C VAL A 61 2.49 -6.94 0.50
N LEU A 62 1.83 -5.79 0.59
CA LEU A 62 2.22 -4.62 -0.19
C LEU A 62 3.11 -3.76 0.68
N TYR A 63 4.34 -3.55 0.22
CA TYR A 63 5.33 -2.72 0.91
C TYR A 63 5.37 -1.39 0.17
N GLU A 64 4.84 -0.34 0.80
CA GLU A 64 4.67 0.96 0.16
C GLU A 64 5.48 2.02 0.88
N THR A 65 6.06 2.93 0.13
CA THR A 65 6.72 4.11 0.69
C THR A 65 5.99 5.36 0.19
N TRP A 66 5.62 6.23 1.11
CA TRP A 66 4.93 7.48 0.83
C TRP A 66 5.79 8.66 1.30
N GLU A 67 5.71 9.78 0.59
CA GLU A 67 6.50 10.97 0.93
C GLU A 67 6.16 11.50 2.32
N SER A 68 4.91 11.33 2.77
CA SER A 68 4.47 11.80 4.08
C SER A 68 3.21 11.08 4.51
N ILE A 69 2.87 11.22 5.78
CA ILE A 69 1.63 10.66 6.31
C ILE A 69 0.41 11.31 5.64
N GLU A 70 0.51 12.58 5.27
CA GLU A 70 -0.60 13.27 4.59
C GLU A 70 -0.88 12.64 3.23
N HIS A 71 0.17 12.27 2.49
CA HIS A 71 0.00 11.62 1.21
C HIS A 71 -0.64 10.24 1.38
N ASP A 72 -0.20 9.49 2.38
CA ASP A 72 -0.80 8.19 2.67
C ASP A 72 -2.29 8.34 3.02
N ARG A 73 -2.61 9.30 3.88
CA ARG A 73 -4.00 9.54 4.29
C ARG A 73 -4.88 9.93 3.11
N ALA A 74 -4.37 10.79 2.22
CA ALA A 74 -5.10 11.19 1.03
C ALA A 74 -5.37 10.01 0.12
N TYR A 75 -4.38 9.12 -0.03
CA TYR A 75 -4.54 7.92 -0.83
C TYR A 75 -5.60 6.99 -0.21
N ARG A 76 -5.55 6.75 1.11
CA ARG A 76 -6.54 5.88 1.76
C ARG A 76 -7.93 6.45 1.63
N ALA A 77 -8.09 7.77 1.76
CA ALA A 77 -9.38 8.43 1.59
C ALA A 77 -9.90 8.26 0.17
N TRP A 78 -9.01 8.41 -0.82
CA TRP A 78 -9.38 8.21 -2.21
C TRP A 78 -9.82 6.77 -2.48
N ARG A 79 -9.09 5.78 -1.95
CA ARG A 79 -9.46 4.37 -2.12
C ARG A 79 -10.80 4.04 -1.47
N ALA A 80 -11.18 4.75 -0.41
CA ALA A 80 -12.45 4.54 0.25
C ALA A 80 -13.61 5.19 -0.49
N SER A 81 -13.34 6.06 -1.46
CA SER A 81 -14.37 6.71 -2.26
C SER A 81 -14.76 5.84 -3.46
N ALA A 82 -15.91 6.16 -4.07
CA ALA A 82 -16.36 5.45 -5.26
C ALA A 82 -15.37 5.58 -6.41
N GLU A 83 -14.70 6.74 -6.52
CA GLU A 83 -13.74 6.99 -7.60
C GLU A 83 -12.47 6.17 -7.45
N GLY A 84 -12.07 5.88 -6.21
CA GLY A 84 -10.85 5.13 -5.93
C GLY A 84 -11.08 3.65 -5.67
N ALA A 85 -12.29 3.16 -5.83
CA ALA A 85 -12.56 1.73 -5.61
C ALA A 85 -11.75 0.88 -6.61
N SER A 86 -11.22 -0.24 -6.13
CA SER A 86 -10.47 -1.16 -6.98
C SER A 86 -11.11 -2.54 -6.95
N GLU A 87 -10.61 -3.42 -7.84
CA GLU A 87 -11.08 -4.80 -7.89
C GLU A 87 -10.39 -5.69 -6.85
N LEU A 88 -9.58 -5.10 -5.98
CA LEU A 88 -8.85 -5.88 -4.98
C LEU A 88 -9.79 -6.47 -3.93
N GLY A 89 -10.76 -5.68 -3.44
CA GLY A 89 -11.67 -6.15 -2.41
C GLY A 89 -12.30 -7.50 -2.70
N PRO A 90 -12.89 -7.71 -3.89
CA PRO A 90 -13.55 -8.98 -4.21
C PRO A 90 -12.67 -10.22 -4.16
N ILE A 91 -11.35 -10.09 -4.26
CA ILE A 91 -10.45 -11.25 -4.21
C ILE A 91 -9.83 -11.47 -2.83
N LEU A 92 -10.22 -10.67 -1.84
CA LEU A 92 -9.70 -10.83 -0.48
C LEU A 92 -10.57 -11.78 0.34
N ALA A 93 -9.91 -12.67 1.09
CA ALA A 93 -10.58 -13.61 1.99
C ALA A 93 -10.92 -12.95 3.33
N ALA A 94 -10.25 -11.85 3.66
CA ALA A 94 -10.45 -11.13 4.92
C ALA A 94 -10.12 -9.66 4.70
N ALA A 95 -10.53 -8.80 5.64
CA ALA A 95 -10.22 -7.38 5.57
C ALA A 95 -8.70 -7.19 5.60
N PRO A 96 -8.15 -6.29 4.78
CA PRO A 96 -6.73 -6.04 4.79
C PRO A 96 -6.31 -5.37 6.09
N LYS A 97 -5.07 -5.61 6.50
CA LYS A 97 -4.51 -4.99 7.69
C LYS A 97 -3.43 -4.01 7.28
N LEU A 98 -3.63 -2.75 7.64
CA LEU A 98 -2.67 -1.67 7.35
C LEU A 98 -1.85 -1.35 8.59
N SER A 99 -0.54 -1.30 8.43
CA SER A 99 0.38 -0.86 9.48
C SER A 99 1.28 0.23 8.92
N LEU A 100 1.47 1.29 9.68
CA LEU A 100 2.29 2.43 9.23
C LEU A 100 3.53 2.53 10.11
N PHE A 101 4.67 2.80 9.47
CA PHE A 101 5.97 2.83 10.14
C PHE A 101 6.77 4.03 9.66
N THR A 102 7.66 4.49 10.50
CA THR A 102 8.75 5.38 10.09
C THR A 102 10.06 4.65 10.26
N VAL A 103 11.08 5.07 9.51
CA VAL A 103 12.40 4.47 9.66
C VAL A 103 12.99 4.88 11.00
N ALA A 104 13.56 3.92 11.72
CA ALA A 104 14.26 4.20 12.97
C ALA A 104 15.66 4.72 12.64
N GLU A 105 15.89 6.01 12.92
CA GLU A 105 17.18 6.62 12.62
C GLU A 105 18.25 6.13 13.58
N GLY A 106 19.44 5.94 13.04
CA GLY A 106 20.61 5.62 13.86
C GLY A 106 20.67 4.18 14.39
N VAL A 107 19.85 3.32 13.87
CA VAL A 107 19.84 1.92 14.32
C VAL A 107 20.45 1.01 13.28
#